data_269b8c4968b0a4c103c11de0c53cabbe
#
_entry.id   269b8c4968b0a4c103c11de0c53cabbe
#
_cell.length_a   1.000
_cell.length_b   1.000
_cell.length_c   1.000
_cell.angle_alpha   90.00
_cell.angle_beta   90.00
_cell.angle_gamma   90.00
#
_symmetry.space_group_name_H-M   'P 1'
#
loop_
_entity.id
_entity.type
_entity.pdbx_description
1 polymer ?
#
loop_
_entity_poly.entity_id
_entity_poly.type
_entity_poly.pdbx_seq_one_letter_code
_entity_poly.pdbx_strand_id
1 'polypeptide(L)'
;MQVVRPAGQIIKVGWGPQPLGFNLDPMVQKAVTVQGSFSHNWPIWERVIHMIATGQINLDLIISRVAGLPDWNNCFEKMQSGEYVKAVLNPNL
;
A
#
# COMPACT_ATOMS: atom_id res chain seq x y z
N MET A 1 11.24 3.95 -13.43
CA MET A 1 12.68 3.98 -13.85
C MET A 1 13.20 5.40 -14.11
N GLN A 2 12.40 6.32 -14.63
CA GLN A 2 12.86 7.69 -14.93
C GLN A 2 13.31 8.46 -13.68
N VAL A 3 12.61 8.35 -12.58
CA VAL A 3 12.84 9.12 -11.34
C VAL A 3 13.94 8.56 -10.44
N VAL A 4 14.38 7.32 -10.66
CA VAL A 4 15.42 6.73 -9.83
C VAL A 4 16.80 7.19 -10.32
N ARG A 5 17.68 7.57 -9.40
CA ARG A 5 19.07 7.93 -9.70
C ARG A 5 19.87 6.70 -10.13
N PRO A 6 21.00 6.89 -10.84
CA PRO A 6 21.95 5.81 -11.09
C PRO A 6 22.39 5.12 -9.78
N ALA A 7 22.58 3.80 -9.82
CA ALA A 7 22.86 2.94 -8.69
C ALA A 7 21.81 3.05 -7.55
N GLY A 8 20.59 3.50 -7.87
CA GLY A 8 19.48 3.59 -6.93
C GLY A 8 18.75 2.27 -6.76
N GLN A 9 17.76 2.27 -5.87
CA GLN A 9 16.94 1.11 -5.58
C GLN A 9 15.46 1.43 -5.76
N ILE A 10 14.73 0.47 -6.30
CA ILE A 10 13.26 0.49 -6.42
C ILE A 10 12.73 -0.68 -5.60
N ILE A 11 11.84 -0.41 -4.65
CA ILE A 11 11.12 -1.45 -3.92
C ILE A 11 9.70 -1.56 -4.49
N LYS A 12 9.35 -2.73 -5.01
CA LYS A 12 8.00 -3.03 -5.48
C LYS A 12 7.21 -3.69 -4.36
N VAL A 13 6.25 -2.95 -3.81
CA VAL A 13 5.41 -3.41 -2.69
C VAL A 13 4.05 -3.91 -3.13
N GLY A 14 3.48 -3.36 -4.20
CA GLY A 14 2.19 -3.75 -4.73
C GLY A 14 2.30 -4.78 -5.86
N TRP A 15 1.31 -5.62 -6.03
CA TRP A 15 1.17 -6.54 -7.15
C TRP A 15 -0.26 -6.50 -7.70
N GLY A 16 -0.42 -6.92 -8.94
CA GLY A 16 -1.70 -6.97 -9.62
C GLY A 16 -1.64 -7.92 -10.81
N PRO A 17 -2.79 -8.24 -11.41
CA PRO A 17 -2.88 -9.21 -12.51
C PRO A 17 -2.29 -8.70 -13.83
N GLN A 18 -2.10 -7.40 -13.95
CA GLN A 18 -1.62 -6.81 -15.21
C GLN A 18 -0.10 -6.92 -15.34
N PRO A 19 0.41 -7.44 -16.46
CA PRO A 19 1.84 -7.45 -16.72
C PRO A 19 2.37 -6.03 -16.87
N LEU A 20 3.63 -5.83 -16.46
CA LEU A 20 4.31 -4.56 -16.66
C LEU A 20 4.82 -4.47 -18.10
N GLY A 21 4.16 -3.66 -18.93
CA GLY A 21 4.54 -3.45 -20.33
C GLY A 21 5.68 -2.42 -20.50
N PHE A 22 6.86 -2.64 -19.90
CA PHE A 22 7.99 -1.75 -20.06
C PHE A 22 9.31 -2.50 -20.29
N ASN A 23 10.26 -1.81 -20.95
CA ASN A 23 11.61 -2.32 -21.20
C ASN A 23 12.48 -2.23 -19.94
N LEU A 24 13.29 -3.25 -19.68
CA LEU A 24 14.24 -3.30 -18.56
C LEU A 24 15.59 -2.63 -18.86
N ASP A 25 15.87 -2.23 -20.09
CA ASP A 25 17.15 -1.60 -20.46
C ASP A 25 17.53 -0.39 -19.56
N PRO A 26 16.58 0.48 -19.15
CA PRO A 26 16.90 1.55 -18.22
C PRO A 26 17.40 1.08 -16.84
N MET A 27 17.05 -0.15 -16.44
CA MET A 27 17.57 -0.77 -15.21
C MET A 27 19.06 -1.07 -15.35
N VAL A 28 19.47 -1.62 -16.50
CA VAL A 28 20.88 -1.90 -16.83
C VAL A 28 21.66 -0.60 -16.99
N GLN A 29 21.16 0.36 -17.79
CA GLN A 29 21.81 1.63 -18.05
C GLN A 29 22.12 2.45 -16.80
N LYS A 30 21.26 2.37 -15.80
CA LYS A 30 21.40 3.09 -14.53
C LYS A 30 21.93 2.23 -13.38
N ALA A 31 22.27 0.95 -13.61
CA ALA A 31 22.67 0.02 -12.57
C ALA A 31 21.66 -0.03 -11.38
N VAL A 32 20.37 -0.02 -11.67
CA VAL A 32 19.29 0.03 -10.66
C VAL A 32 19.03 -1.35 -10.10
N THR A 33 18.89 -1.44 -8.78
CA THR A 33 18.38 -2.64 -8.10
C THR A 33 16.86 -2.57 -7.99
N VAL A 34 16.15 -3.63 -8.41
CA VAL A 34 14.71 -3.78 -8.19
C VAL A 34 14.48 -4.95 -7.22
N GLN A 35 13.81 -4.67 -6.12
CA GLN A 35 13.52 -5.66 -5.08
C GLN A 35 12.03 -5.70 -4.81
N GLY A 36 11.46 -6.91 -4.73
CA GLY A 36 10.11 -7.13 -4.24
C GLY A 36 10.08 -7.07 -2.71
N SER A 37 8.96 -6.60 -2.17
CA SER A 37 8.67 -6.68 -0.75
C SER A 37 7.28 -7.32 -0.59
N PHE A 38 7.23 -8.43 0.13
CA PHE A 38 6.01 -9.21 0.33
C PHE A 38 5.66 -9.33 1.79
N SER A 39 4.39 -8.97 2.10
CA SER A 39 3.78 -9.19 3.41
C SER A 39 4.52 -8.54 4.60
N HIS A 40 4.28 -9.05 5.77
CA HIS A 40 4.78 -8.55 7.04
C HIS A 40 4.84 -9.70 8.04
N ASN A 41 5.54 -9.49 9.15
CA ASN A 41 5.67 -10.44 10.24
C ASN A 41 5.31 -9.76 11.57
N TRP A 42 5.36 -10.52 12.66
CA TRP A 42 5.00 -10.03 13.99
C TRP A 42 5.77 -8.77 14.43
N PRO A 43 7.10 -8.70 14.32
CA PRO A 43 7.84 -7.49 14.69
C PRO A 43 7.42 -6.24 13.92
N ILE A 44 7.03 -6.38 12.65
CA ILE A 44 6.52 -5.26 11.84
C ILE A 44 5.16 -4.81 12.36
N TRP A 45 4.27 -5.73 12.74
CA TRP A 45 2.99 -5.40 13.34
C TRP A 45 3.16 -4.61 14.64
N GLU A 46 4.02 -5.06 15.55
CA GLU A 46 4.29 -4.37 16.81
C GLU A 46 4.81 -2.95 16.56
N ARG A 47 5.74 -2.80 15.62
CA ARG A 47 6.29 -1.50 15.24
C ARG A 47 5.21 -0.56 14.69
N VAL A 48 4.35 -1.03 13.80
CA VAL A 48 3.28 -0.22 13.21
C VAL A 48 2.27 0.20 14.27
N ILE A 49 1.85 -0.71 15.15
CA ILE A 49 0.94 -0.41 16.26
C ILE A 49 1.55 0.65 17.18
N HIS A 50 2.84 0.52 17.52
CA HIS A 50 3.54 1.52 18.32
C HIS A 50 3.58 2.89 17.62
N MET A 51 3.85 2.95 16.32
CA MET A 51 3.86 4.20 15.57
C MET A 51 2.48 4.87 15.51
N ILE A 52 1.41 4.09 15.43
CA ILE A 52 0.03 4.59 15.52
C ILE A 52 -0.23 5.15 16.92
N ALA A 53 0.07 4.38 17.96
CA ALA A 53 -0.16 4.75 19.36
C ALA A 53 0.61 6.03 19.80
N THR A 54 1.78 6.26 19.19
CA THR A 54 2.61 7.44 19.46
C THR A 54 2.35 8.62 18.51
N GLY A 55 1.34 8.50 17.62
CA GLY A 55 0.96 9.57 16.68
C GLY A 55 1.94 9.80 15.54
N GLN A 56 2.88 8.87 15.30
CA GLN A 56 3.81 8.95 14.15
C GLN A 56 3.12 8.61 12.82
N ILE A 57 2.01 7.86 12.88
CA ILE A 57 1.15 7.56 11.74
C ILE A 57 -0.23 8.14 12.00
N ASN A 58 -0.69 9.02 11.11
CA ASN A 58 -2.05 9.54 11.15
C ASN A 58 -2.96 8.65 10.30
N LEU A 59 -3.84 7.90 10.96
CA LEU A 59 -4.79 7.01 10.29
C LEU A 59 -5.94 7.75 9.60
N ASP A 60 -6.25 8.99 9.99
CA ASP A 60 -7.33 9.78 9.38
C ASP A 60 -7.06 10.07 7.89
N LEU A 61 -5.80 10.03 7.47
CA LEU A 61 -5.41 10.16 6.07
C LEU A 61 -5.65 8.89 5.24
N ILE A 62 -5.85 7.76 5.90
CA ILE A 62 -5.95 6.43 5.26
C ILE A 62 -7.37 5.87 5.39
N ILE A 63 -7.99 6.02 6.56
CA ILE A 63 -9.35 5.52 6.81
C ILE A 63 -10.36 6.49 6.21
N SER A 64 -10.87 6.16 5.04
CA SER A 64 -11.85 6.99 4.32
C SER A 64 -13.25 6.87 4.92
N ARG A 65 -13.59 5.73 5.53
CA ARG A 65 -14.92 5.43 6.06
C ARG A 65 -14.86 4.44 7.21
N VAL A 66 -15.63 4.71 8.25
CA VAL A 66 -16.03 3.73 9.26
C VAL A 66 -17.54 3.50 9.10
N ALA A 67 -17.97 2.26 8.92
CA ALA A 67 -19.35 1.89 8.64
C ALA A 67 -19.77 0.62 9.41
N GLY A 68 -21.06 0.37 9.50
CA GLY A 68 -21.59 -0.88 10.03
C GLY A 68 -21.42 -2.05 9.05
N LEU A 69 -21.54 -3.27 9.55
CA LEU A 69 -21.45 -4.48 8.71
C LEU A 69 -22.41 -4.49 7.51
N PRO A 70 -23.68 -4.00 7.60
CA PRO A 70 -24.57 -4.01 6.44
C PRO A 70 -24.07 -3.20 5.25
N ASP A 71 -23.18 -2.22 5.46
CA ASP A 71 -22.63 -1.35 4.40
C ASP A 71 -21.40 -1.94 3.70
N TRP A 72 -21.06 -3.20 3.95
CA TRP A 72 -19.84 -3.83 3.47
C TRP A 72 -19.68 -3.74 1.94
N ASN A 73 -20.75 -4.02 1.20
CA ASN A 73 -20.70 -4.04 -0.27
C ASN A 73 -20.37 -2.67 -0.86
N ASN A 74 -21.04 -1.63 -0.37
CA ASN A 74 -20.76 -0.25 -0.77
C ASN A 74 -19.31 0.16 -0.44
N CYS A 75 -18.80 -0.23 0.74
CA CYS A 75 -17.41 0.01 1.10
C CYS A 75 -16.42 -0.67 0.13
N PHE A 76 -16.69 -1.91 -0.28
CA PHE A 76 -15.85 -2.62 -1.27
C PHE A 76 -15.91 -1.95 -2.65
N GLU A 77 -17.08 -1.60 -3.13
CA GLU A 77 -17.24 -0.89 -4.43
C GLU A 77 -16.47 0.43 -4.44
N LYS A 78 -16.55 1.21 -3.37
CA LYS A 78 -15.84 2.48 -3.22
C LYS A 78 -14.32 2.32 -3.15
N MET A 79 -13.82 1.26 -2.49
CA MET A 79 -12.40 0.94 -2.50
C MET A 79 -11.94 0.47 -3.88
N GLN A 80 -12.76 -0.33 -4.58
CA GLN A 80 -12.43 -0.83 -5.91
C GLN A 80 -12.40 0.30 -6.96
N SER A 81 -13.29 1.28 -6.84
CA SER A 81 -13.29 2.47 -7.71
C SER A 81 -12.17 3.46 -7.39
N GLY A 82 -11.48 3.29 -6.26
CA GLY A 82 -10.46 4.24 -5.79
C GLY A 82 -11.01 5.47 -5.07
N GLU A 83 -12.31 5.52 -4.80
CA GLU A 83 -12.92 6.62 -4.04
C GLU A 83 -12.51 6.55 -2.55
N TYR A 84 -12.43 5.35 -2.00
CA TYR A 84 -11.91 5.12 -0.65
C TYR A 84 -10.52 4.49 -0.70
N VAL A 85 -9.62 4.98 0.14
CA VAL A 85 -8.32 4.34 0.37
C VAL A 85 -8.52 3.08 1.21
N LYS A 86 -9.24 3.22 2.34
CA LYS A 86 -9.53 2.12 3.26
C LYS A 86 -10.87 2.35 3.96
N ALA A 87 -11.69 1.34 4.03
CA ALA A 87 -12.87 1.31 4.87
C ALA A 87 -12.67 0.35 6.05
N VAL A 88 -13.20 0.72 7.21
CA VAL A 88 -13.26 -0.12 8.42
C VAL A 88 -14.71 -0.44 8.71
N LEU A 89 -15.01 -1.71 8.88
CA LEU A 89 -16.35 -2.17 9.27
C LEU A 89 -16.37 -2.43 10.79
N ASN A 90 -17.25 -1.74 11.49
CA ASN A 90 -17.44 -1.88 12.92
C ASN A 90 -18.73 -2.68 13.17
N PRO A 91 -18.65 -3.87 13.79
CA PRO A 91 -19.84 -4.70 14.03
C PRO A 91 -20.83 -4.10 15.03
N ASN A 92 -20.43 -3.05 15.74
CA ASN A 92 -21.28 -2.38 16.74
C ASN A 92 -21.99 -1.13 16.19
N LEU A 93 -21.91 -0.87 14.89
CA LEU A 93 -22.62 0.21 14.20
C LEU A 93 -23.80 -0.30 13.40
#